data_b0bffb43eb0ebb95a3aff9ba7517de98
#
_entry.id   b0bffb43eb0ebb95a3aff9ba7517de98
#
_cell.length_a   1.000
_cell.length_b   1.000
_cell.length_c   1.000
_cell.angle_alpha   90.00
_cell.angle_beta   90.00
_cell.angle_gamma   90.00
#
_symmetry.space_group_name_H-M   'P 1'
#
loop_
_entity.id
_entity.type
_entity.pdbx_description
1 polymer ?
#
loop_
_entity_poly.entity_id
_entity_poly.type
_entity_poly.pdbx_seq_one_letter_code
_entity_poly.pdbx_strand_id
1 'polypeptide(L)'
;MSYSFLRESKLYIVYGGNKYRIHTTTAISFSQTFAEDSYPVKTLHDQSKMLEGSTITKANEANFSFTVPLTIEKDESIVLDLLSDLVDNEQLKSFDMYVQTGSSTFKIESAVITEGAFTFQPKDQFKVELTGQGIKLSRVGDESYTIPGSAQSESATRTPLLIYPVITLDSLDMNNLLGASLRISTNINWTAFETLQNSLSVTNSSNAMFPSTYTIDSRTVSGELRQYQTDNNITQFDDFSTNSNLIIKAVQVGKASSDNGFFQ
;
A
#
# COMPACT_ATOMS: atom_id res chain seq x y z
N MET A 1 17.79 27.95 2.98
CA MET A 1 16.98 26.75 3.20
C MET A 1 16.23 26.46 1.91
N SER A 2 16.45 25.31 1.29
CA SER A 2 15.67 24.89 0.13
C SER A 2 14.45 24.11 0.62
N TYR A 3 13.26 24.56 0.26
CA TYR A 3 12.02 23.81 0.53
C TYR A 3 11.84 22.78 -0.57
N SER A 4 11.78 21.51 -0.20
CA SER A 4 11.48 20.41 -1.12
C SER A 4 9.97 20.18 -1.14
N PHE A 5 9.35 20.30 -2.31
CA PHE A 5 7.93 19.99 -2.47
C PHE A 5 7.75 18.49 -2.69
N LEU A 6 6.94 17.84 -1.86
CA LEU A 6 6.56 16.43 -2.04
C LEU A 6 5.89 16.15 -3.41
N ARG A 7 5.36 17.19 -4.07
CA ARG A 7 4.80 17.10 -5.44
C ARG A 7 5.81 16.70 -6.50
N GLU A 8 7.11 16.97 -6.28
CA GLU A 8 8.20 16.68 -7.21
C GLU A 8 8.93 15.39 -6.86
N SER A 9 8.43 14.65 -5.87
CA SER A 9 9.05 13.42 -5.43
C SER A 9 8.90 12.32 -6.48
N LYS A 10 9.97 11.56 -6.68
CA LYS A 10 9.99 10.38 -7.52
C LYS A 10 9.95 9.14 -6.65
N LEU A 11 9.04 8.23 -6.95
CA LEU A 11 8.91 6.95 -6.27
C LEU A 11 9.58 5.86 -7.09
N TYR A 12 10.37 5.04 -6.42
CA TYR A 12 10.97 3.84 -7.01
C TYR A 12 10.71 2.64 -6.12
N ILE A 13 10.37 1.53 -6.75
CA ILE A 13 10.28 0.20 -6.14
C ILE A 13 11.46 -0.62 -6.67
N VAL A 14 12.22 -1.23 -5.77
CA VAL A 14 13.29 -2.17 -6.11
C VAL A 14 12.87 -3.56 -5.67
N TYR A 15 12.65 -4.43 -6.65
CA TYR A 15 12.21 -5.79 -6.44
C TYR A 15 12.91 -6.76 -7.41
N GLY A 16 13.38 -7.89 -6.89
CA GLY A 16 14.04 -8.90 -7.72
C GLY A 16 15.28 -8.41 -8.48
N GLY A 17 16.01 -7.42 -7.93
CA GLY A 17 17.15 -6.80 -8.59
C GLY A 17 16.82 -5.75 -9.66
N ASN A 18 15.56 -5.52 -9.92
CA ASN A 18 15.07 -4.52 -10.86
C ASN A 18 14.59 -3.27 -10.14
N LYS A 19 14.74 -2.12 -10.80
CA LYS A 19 14.29 -0.82 -10.34
C LYS A 19 13.16 -0.33 -11.23
N TYR A 20 11.99 -0.11 -10.63
CA TYR A 20 10.77 0.39 -11.27
C TYR A 20 10.49 1.81 -10.79
N ARG A 21 10.33 2.73 -11.71
CA ARG A 21 9.84 4.06 -11.39
C ARG A 21 8.31 4.06 -11.40
N ILE A 22 7.71 4.51 -10.30
CA ILE A 22 6.26 4.56 -10.15
C ILE A 22 5.81 6.01 -10.23
N HIS A 23 4.87 6.28 -11.11
CA HIS A 23 4.25 7.59 -11.23
C HIS A 23 3.00 7.63 -10.36
N THR A 24 2.93 8.61 -9.48
CA THR A 24 1.81 8.76 -8.53
C THR A 24 0.95 9.96 -8.90
N THR A 25 -0.34 9.91 -8.61
CA THR A 25 -1.27 11.03 -8.80
C THR A 25 -1.35 11.93 -7.59
N THR A 26 -0.99 11.43 -6.43
CA THR A 26 -1.01 12.15 -5.15
C THR A 26 0.38 12.23 -4.56
N ALA A 27 0.54 13.10 -3.56
CA ALA A 27 1.75 13.14 -2.76
C ALA A 27 1.97 11.78 -2.06
N ILE A 28 3.22 11.33 -2.04
CA ILE A 28 3.61 10.12 -1.33
C ILE A 28 3.66 10.44 0.15
N SER A 29 2.92 9.68 0.97
CA SER A 29 3.00 9.77 2.42
C SER A 29 3.90 8.66 2.95
N PHE A 30 4.81 8.99 3.84
CA PHE A 30 5.65 8.01 4.53
C PHE A 30 6.07 8.53 5.90
N SER A 31 6.09 7.66 6.90
CA SER A 31 6.43 8.00 8.28
C SER A 31 6.92 6.79 9.06
N GLN A 32 7.67 7.03 10.11
CA GLN A 32 8.00 6.03 11.12
C GLN A 32 7.95 6.68 12.49
N THR A 33 7.35 6.02 13.45
CA THR A 33 7.27 6.43 14.83
C THR A 33 8.14 5.56 15.73
N PHE A 34 8.44 6.06 16.90
CA PHE A 34 9.25 5.36 17.89
C PHE A 34 8.47 5.27 19.20
N ALA A 35 8.51 4.11 19.84
CA ALA A 35 7.98 3.97 21.18
C ALA A 35 8.96 4.58 22.18
N GLU A 36 8.44 5.38 23.09
CA GLU A 36 9.19 6.11 24.09
C GLU A 36 8.62 5.79 25.47
N ASP A 37 9.49 5.36 26.39
CA ASP A 37 9.12 5.21 27.78
C ASP A 37 9.68 6.37 28.60
N SER A 38 8.82 6.98 29.38
CA SER A 38 9.18 8.03 30.31
C SER A 38 9.22 7.48 31.74
N TYR A 39 10.27 7.78 32.46
CA TYR A 39 10.45 7.37 33.86
C TYR A 39 10.06 8.51 34.80
N PRO A 40 8.86 8.45 35.42
CA PRO A 40 8.48 9.43 36.44
C PRO A 40 9.25 9.11 37.72
N VAL A 41 10.02 10.09 38.22
CA VAL A 41 10.67 9.98 39.53
C VAL A 41 9.89 10.83 40.53
N LYS A 42 9.36 10.16 41.54
CA LYS A 42 8.83 10.81 42.74
C LYS A 42 9.90 10.76 43.82
N THR A 43 10.72 11.79 43.90
CA THR A 43 11.63 11.94 45.05
C THR A 43 10.99 12.80 46.13
N LEU A 44 11.17 12.44 47.39
CA LEU A 44 10.65 13.19 48.54
C LEU A 44 11.26 14.58 48.66
N HIS A 45 12.38 14.86 48.00
CA HIS A 45 13.15 16.09 48.14
C HIS A 45 13.13 17.02 46.91
N ASP A 46 12.71 16.55 45.74
CA ASP A 46 12.69 17.36 44.53
C ASP A 46 11.34 17.25 43.83
N GLN A 47 10.41 18.09 44.29
CA GLN A 47 9.07 18.18 43.70
C GLN A 47 9.04 18.89 42.34
N SER A 48 10.16 19.42 41.86
CA SER A 48 10.26 20.15 40.61
C SER A 48 10.50 19.26 39.39
N LYS A 49 10.95 18.01 39.58
CA LYS A 49 11.18 17.05 38.51
C LYS A 49 10.08 16.01 38.48
N MET A 50 9.15 16.15 37.54
CA MET A 50 8.13 15.12 37.32
C MET A 50 8.67 13.92 36.52
N LEU A 51 9.76 14.10 35.74
CA LEU A 51 10.36 13.10 34.86
C LEU A 51 11.88 13.16 35.00
N GLU A 52 12.54 12.02 35.19
CA GLU A 52 14.00 11.92 35.21
C GLU A 52 14.59 11.79 33.81
N GLY A 53 13.80 11.32 32.86
CA GLY A 53 14.17 11.19 31.47
C GLY A 53 13.17 10.37 30.68
N SER A 54 13.37 10.34 29.38
CA SER A 54 12.68 9.44 28.48
C SER A 54 13.71 8.70 27.64
N THR A 55 13.41 7.49 27.26
CA THR A 55 14.25 6.71 26.34
C THR A 55 13.41 6.08 25.26
N ILE A 56 13.94 6.08 24.03
CA ILE A 56 13.33 5.36 22.92
C ILE A 56 13.55 3.87 23.18
N THR A 57 12.48 3.09 23.23
CA THR A 57 12.53 1.66 23.49
C THR A 57 12.58 0.84 22.22
N LYS A 58 11.75 1.18 21.25
CA LYS A 58 11.72 0.50 19.94
C LYS A 58 11.22 1.41 18.84
N ALA A 59 11.51 1.05 17.59
CA ALA A 59 10.88 1.61 16.41
C ALA A 59 9.61 0.82 16.08
N ASN A 60 8.55 1.52 15.77
CA ASN A 60 7.39 0.93 15.13
C ASN A 60 7.71 0.70 13.65
N GLU A 61 6.84 -0.03 12.95
CA GLU A 61 6.93 -0.18 11.51
C GLU A 61 6.88 1.17 10.78
N ALA A 62 7.60 1.27 9.68
CA ALA A 62 7.50 2.40 8.78
C ALA A 62 6.21 2.25 7.93
N ASN A 63 5.38 3.28 7.90
CA ASN A 63 4.13 3.28 7.13
C ASN A 63 4.27 4.14 5.88
N PHE A 64 3.63 3.74 4.80
CA PHE A 64 3.58 4.53 3.56
C PHE A 64 2.24 4.38 2.85
N SER A 65 1.88 5.40 2.05
CA SER A 65 0.74 5.33 1.14
C SER A 65 0.99 6.18 -0.11
N PHE A 66 0.44 5.74 -1.23
CA PHE A 66 0.49 6.45 -2.51
C PHE A 66 -0.60 5.93 -3.45
N THR A 67 -0.97 6.74 -4.45
CA THR A 67 -1.97 6.38 -5.45
C THR A 67 -1.32 6.30 -6.83
N VAL A 68 -1.54 5.20 -7.51
CA VAL A 68 -0.98 4.92 -8.83
C VAL A 68 -2.09 4.94 -9.89
N PRO A 69 -1.97 5.78 -10.91
CA PRO A 69 -2.83 5.70 -12.08
C PRO A 69 -2.36 4.55 -12.97
N LEU A 70 -3.27 3.71 -13.40
CA LEU A 70 -2.95 2.63 -14.31
C LEU A 70 -3.01 3.11 -15.76
N THR A 71 -2.08 2.62 -16.57
CA THR A 71 -1.95 2.98 -17.98
C THR A 71 -2.14 1.79 -18.90
N ILE A 72 -2.45 2.07 -20.16
CA ILE A 72 -2.60 1.03 -21.20
C ILE A 72 -1.27 0.30 -21.42
N GLU A 73 -0.18 1.00 -21.30
CA GLU A 73 1.18 0.50 -21.51
C GLU A 73 1.64 -0.47 -20.42
N LYS A 74 0.90 -0.54 -19.29
CA LYS A 74 1.16 -1.45 -18.17
C LYS A 74 2.51 -1.26 -17.47
N ASP A 75 3.07 -0.06 -17.51
CA ASP A 75 4.34 0.25 -16.84
C ASP A 75 4.26 0.04 -15.32
N GLU A 76 3.06 0.15 -14.74
CA GLU A 76 2.78 -0.05 -13.32
C GLU A 76 2.41 -1.50 -12.96
N SER A 77 2.60 -2.47 -13.84
CA SER A 77 2.23 -3.88 -13.61
C SER A 77 2.87 -4.47 -12.36
N ILE A 78 4.06 -4.02 -11.99
CA ILE A 78 4.73 -4.45 -10.75
C ILE A 78 3.86 -4.19 -9.50
N VAL A 79 3.11 -3.09 -9.48
CA VAL A 79 2.23 -2.76 -8.37
C VAL A 79 1.12 -3.80 -8.21
N LEU A 80 0.54 -4.24 -9.32
CA LEU A 80 -0.50 -5.27 -9.32
C LEU A 80 0.06 -6.65 -8.98
N ASP A 81 1.29 -6.94 -9.42
CA ASP A 81 1.99 -8.17 -9.06
C ASP A 81 2.28 -8.24 -7.55
N LEU A 82 2.65 -7.12 -6.94
CA LEU A 82 2.82 -7.03 -5.48
C LEU A 82 1.48 -7.14 -4.73
N LEU A 83 0.38 -6.63 -5.33
CA LEU A 83 -0.95 -6.73 -4.75
C LEU A 83 -1.53 -8.14 -4.79
N SER A 84 -1.18 -8.94 -5.79
CA SER A 84 -1.71 -10.31 -5.95
C SER A 84 -1.43 -11.18 -4.72
N ASP A 85 -0.33 -10.93 -4.02
CA ASP A 85 0.04 -11.68 -2.83
C ASP A 85 -0.90 -11.43 -1.64
N LEU A 86 -1.65 -10.34 -1.64
CA LEU A 86 -2.66 -10.09 -0.59
C LEU A 86 -3.78 -11.14 -0.61
N VAL A 87 -3.97 -11.80 -1.74
CA VAL A 87 -5.06 -12.78 -1.92
C VAL A 87 -4.55 -14.21 -1.79
N ASP A 88 -3.45 -14.55 -2.44
CA ASP A 88 -3.09 -15.95 -2.73
C ASP A 88 -1.91 -16.51 -1.93
N ASN A 89 -1.03 -15.67 -1.39
CA ASN A 89 0.22 -16.14 -0.82
C ASN A 89 0.25 -16.08 0.72
N GLU A 90 0.92 -17.05 1.33
CA GLU A 90 1.15 -17.08 2.78
C GLU A 90 2.08 -15.94 3.25
N GLN A 91 2.94 -15.44 2.34
CA GLN A 91 3.86 -14.35 2.62
C GLN A 91 3.73 -13.28 1.53
N LEU A 92 3.79 -12.02 1.95
CA LEU A 92 3.76 -10.88 1.04
C LEU A 92 5.15 -10.69 0.41
N LYS A 93 5.18 -10.30 -0.87
CA LYS A 93 6.44 -9.93 -1.54
C LYS A 93 7.04 -8.70 -0.89
N SER A 94 8.25 -8.84 -0.42
CA SER A 94 9.02 -7.76 0.18
C SER A 94 9.85 -7.05 -0.89
N PHE A 95 9.86 -5.72 -0.84
CA PHE A 95 10.61 -4.85 -1.75
C PHE A 95 11.24 -3.69 -0.98
N ASP A 96 12.21 -3.02 -1.59
CA ASP A 96 12.73 -1.75 -1.08
C ASP A 96 12.04 -0.58 -1.79
N MET A 97 11.51 0.34 -1.03
CA MET A 97 10.88 1.55 -1.55
C MET A 97 11.80 2.75 -1.38
N TYR A 98 12.00 3.51 -2.45
CA TYR A 98 12.79 4.74 -2.42
C TYR A 98 11.94 5.94 -2.83
N VAL A 99 12.00 6.99 -2.03
CA VAL A 99 11.39 8.29 -2.33
C VAL A 99 12.49 9.32 -2.49
N GLN A 100 12.68 9.79 -3.72
CA GLN A 100 13.65 10.82 -4.05
C GLN A 100 12.96 12.15 -4.16
N THR A 101 13.28 13.07 -3.26
CA THR A 101 12.81 14.46 -3.26
C THR A 101 13.86 15.36 -3.91
N GLY A 102 13.57 16.65 -4.10
CA GLY A 102 14.52 17.61 -4.64
C GLY A 102 15.78 17.87 -3.78
N SER A 103 15.89 17.26 -2.59
CA SER A 103 17.02 17.47 -1.68
C SER A 103 17.54 16.22 -1.00
N SER A 104 16.79 15.15 -0.97
CA SER A 104 17.11 13.94 -0.20
C SER A 104 16.47 12.71 -0.80
N THR A 105 17.11 11.58 -0.60
CA THR A 105 16.57 10.25 -0.94
C THR A 105 16.33 9.48 0.35
N PHE A 106 15.09 9.01 0.51
CA PHE A 106 14.65 8.19 1.61
C PHE A 106 14.45 6.76 1.14
N LYS A 107 14.70 5.81 2.03
CA LYS A 107 14.50 4.37 1.80
C LYS A 107 13.61 3.80 2.89
N ILE A 108 12.62 3.01 2.49
CA ILE A 108 11.92 2.08 3.38
C ILE A 108 12.41 0.68 3.04
N GLU A 109 13.00 0.02 4.03
CA GLU A 109 13.57 -1.33 3.88
C GLU A 109 12.51 -2.39 4.06
N SER A 110 12.57 -3.43 3.23
CA SER A 110 11.69 -4.61 3.30
C SER A 110 10.21 -4.21 3.42
N ALA A 111 9.80 -3.31 2.56
CA ALA A 111 8.42 -2.85 2.47
C ALA A 111 7.51 -3.96 1.94
N VAL A 112 6.29 -4.03 2.45
CA VAL A 112 5.22 -4.90 1.97
C VAL A 112 3.95 -4.07 1.77
N ILE A 113 3.17 -4.39 0.76
CA ILE A 113 1.85 -3.79 0.57
C ILE A 113 0.89 -4.52 1.51
N THR A 114 0.14 -3.77 2.30
CA THR A 114 -0.85 -4.32 3.23
C THR A 114 -2.28 -4.06 2.78
N GLU A 115 -2.48 -3.10 1.91
CA GLU A 115 -3.80 -2.75 1.40
C GLU A 115 -3.74 -2.21 -0.01
N GLY A 116 -4.72 -2.61 -0.82
CA GLY A 116 -5.01 -2.05 -2.13
C GLY A 116 -6.49 -1.71 -2.25
N ALA A 117 -6.78 -0.46 -2.63
CA ALA A 117 -8.13 0.01 -2.84
C ALA A 117 -8.33 0.48 -4.29
N PHE A 118 -9.36 -0.07 -4.92
CA PHE A 118 -9.76 0.25 -6.28
C PHE A 118 -11.10 0.97 -6.25
N THR A 119 -11.21 2.06 -6.99
CA THR A 119 -12.46 2.79 -7.14
C THR A 119 -12.83 2.86 -8.61
N PHE A 120 -14.04 2.44 -8.93
CA PHE A 120 -14.58 2.39 -10.27
C PHE A 120 -15.71 3.43 -10.39
N GLN A 121 -15.42 4.53 -11.09
CA GLN A 121 -16.41 5.56 -11.42
C GLN A 121 -16.45 5.78 -12.92
N PRO A 122 -17.62 6.00 -13.54
CA PRO A 122 -17.72 6.22 -14.96
C PRO A 122 -16.89 7.42 -15.42
N LYS A 123 -16.12 7.23 -16.48
CA LYS A 123 -15.27 8.27 -17.11
C LYS A 123 -14.09 8.75 -16.25
N ASP A 124 -13.85 8.16 -15.10
CA ASP A 124 -12.64 8.46 -14.31
C ASP A 124 -11.46 7.62 -14.79
N GLN A 125 -10.27 8.07 -14.43
CA GLN A 125 -9.03 7.32 -14.61
C GLN A 125 -8.97 6.18 -13.60
N PHE A 126 -8.62 5.00 -14.06
CA PHE A 126 -8.44 3.86 -13.16
C PHE A 126 -7.19 4.06 -12.30
N LYS A 127 -7.39 4.05 -11.00
CA LYS A 127 -6.36 4.28 -9.98
C LYS A 127 -6.42 3.20 -8.92
N VAL A 128 -5.26 2.91 -8.38
CA VAL A 128 -5.10 2.04 -7.24
C VAL A 128 -4.47 2.87 -6.11
N GLU A 129 -5.13 2.91 -4.98
CA GLU A 129 -4.58 3.44 -3.75
C GLU A 129 -3.93 2.31 -2.96
N LEU A 130 -2.67 2.50 -2.58
CA LEU A 130 -1.85 1.52 -1.93
C LEU A 130 -1.41 2.01 -0.57
N THR A 131 -1.54 1.14 0.42
CA THR A 131 -0.97 1.34 1.74
C THR A 131 -0.07 0.17 2.07
N GLY A 132 1.03 0.44 2.74
CA GLY A 132 1.95 -0.61 3.13
C GLY A 132 2.80 -0.23 4.32
N GLN A 133 3.57 -1.21 4.77
CA GLN A 133 4.44 -1.11 5.92
C GLN A 133 5.83 -1.64 5.58
N GLY A 134 6.83 -1.22 6.37
CA GLY A 134 8.20 -1.69 6.20
C GLY A 134 8.97 -1.65 7.50
N ILE A 135 10.17 -2.21 7.48
CA ILE A 135 10.99 -2.37 8.68
C ILE A 135 11.56 -1.02 9.15
N LYS A 136 12.17 -0.28 8.25
CA LYS A 136 12.97 0.89 8.61
C LYS A 136 12.88 1.98 7.55
N LEU A 137 12.58 3.19 8.00
CA LEU A 137 12.70 4.40 7.21
C LEU A 137 14.04 5.07 7.50
N SER A 138 14.83 5.31 6.46
CA SER A 138 16.14 5.96 6.59
C SER A 138 16.38 6.95 5.44
N ARG A 139 17.15 8.01 5.72
CA ARG A 139 17.71 8.86 4.67
C ARG A 139 18.99 8.21 4.17
N VAL A 140 19.07 7.89 2.87
CA VAL A 140 20.21 7.18 2.28
C VAL A 140 21.13 8.10 1.50
N GLY A 141 20.70 9.29 1.12
CA GLY A 141 21.51 10.25 0.40
C GLY A 141 20.77 11.54 0.05
N ASP A 142 21.35 12.31 -0.83
CA ASP A 142 20.77 13.49 -1.45
C ASP A 142 20.00 13.13 -2.75
N GLU A 143 19.64 14.13 -3.54
CA GLU A 143 18.94 13.97 -4.81
C GLU A 143 19.73 13.21 -5.88
N SER A 144 21.07 13.17 -5.75
CA SER A 144 21.97 12.48 -6.70
C SER A 144 22.22 11.00 -6.35
N TYR A 145 21.63 10.52 -5.25
CA TYR A 145 21.79 9.13 -4.83
C TYR A 145 21.35 8.14 -5.91
N THR A 146 22.25 7.23 -6.27
CA THR A 146 21.98 6.20 -7.27
C THR A 146 21.19 5.05 -6.62
N ILE A 147 19.92 4.95 -6.95
CA ILE A 147 19.07 3.87 -6.48
C ILE A 147 19.51 2.55 -7.10
N PRO A 148 19.73 1.50 -6.29
CA PRO A 148 20.19 0.20 -6.79
C PRO A 148 19.19 -0.48 -7.72
N GLY A 149 19.65 -1.46 -8.49
CA GLY A 149 18.84 -2.26 -9.41
C GLY A 149 18.94 -1.83 -10.86
N SER A 150 18.62 -2.76 -11.75
CA SER A 150 18.57 -2.53 -13.20
C SER A 150 17.31 -1.75 -13.53
N ALA A 151 17.47 -0.61 -14.20
CA ALA A 151 16.32 0.22 -14.58
C ALA A 151 15.44 -0.53 -15.60
N GLN A 152 14.16 -0.64 -15.33
CA GLN A 152 13.18 -1.11 -16.29
C GLN A 152 12.86 0.02 -17.28
N SER A 153 12.58 -0.37 -18.52
CA SER A 153 12.20 0.59 -19.56
C SER A 153 10.81 1.15 -19.26
N GLU A 154 10.68 2.46 -19.36
CA GLU A 154 9.39 3.14 -19.30
C GLU A 154 8.90 3.41 -20.73
N SER A 155 7.60 3.36 -20.94
CA SER A 155 6.99 3.73 -22.21
C SER A 155 7.12 5.23 -22.47
N ALA A 156 7.41 5.62 -23.71
CA ALA A 156 7.56 7.03 -24.09
C ALA A 156 6.24 7.82 -23.98
N THR A 157 5.12 7.11 -24.12
CA THR A 157 3.75 7.64 -23.96
C THR A 157 3.07 6.93 -22.81
N ARG A 158 2.26 7.65 -22.06
CA ARG A 158 1.47 7.12 -20.95
C ARG A 158 0.02 7.47 -21.17
N THR A 159 -0.74 6.48 -21.60
CA THR A 159 -2.15 6.65 -21.89
C THR A 159 -2.98 6.21 -20.69
N PRO A 160 -3.74 7.14 -20.06
CA PRO A 160 -4.57 6.79 -18.90
C PRO A 160 -5.59 5.71 -19.27
N LEU A 161 -5.70 4.70 -18.41
CA LEU A 161 -6.75 3.70 -18.52
C LEU A 161 -8.04 4.30 -17.96
N LEU A 162 -9.02 4.55 -18.84
CA LEU A 162 -10.33 5.02 -18.44
C LEU A 162 -11.23 3.85 -18.08
N ILE A 163 -12.06 4.08 -17.06
CA ILE A 163 -12.94 3.04 -16.54
C ILE A 163 -14.15 2.87 -17.47
N TYR A 164 -14.17 1.75 -18.16
CA TYR A 164 -15.35 1.14 -18.73
C TYR A 164 -15.47 -0.26 -18.13
N PRO A 165 -15.79 -0.38 -16.82
CA PRO A 165 -15.77 -1.66 -16.18
C PRO A 165 -16.88 -2.56 -16.74
N VAL A 166 -16.50 -3.74 -17.15
CA VAL A 166 -17.43 -4.85 -17.24
C VAL A 166 -17.25 -5.63 -15.93
N ILE A 167 -18.11 -5.37 -14.97
CA ILE A 167 -18.15 -6.17 -13.73
C ILE A 167 -19.17 -7.26 -13.96
N THR A 168 -18.71 -8.51 -13.96
CA THR A 168 -19.57 -9.67 -14.04
C THR A 168 -19.64 -10.33 -12.68
N LEU A 169 -20.78 -10.23 -12.03
CA LEU A 169 -21.13 -11.04 -10.87
C LEU A 169 -22.01 -12.20 -11.32
N ASP A 170 -21.78 -13.36 -10.72
CA ASP A 170 -22.54 -14.56 -11.10
C ASP A 170 -24.05 -14.30 -10.98
N SER A 171 -24.77 -14.46 -12.10
CA SER A 171 -26.22 -14.29 -12.22
C SER A 171 -26.82 -12.88 -11.97
N LEU A 172 -26.02 -11.87 -11.69
CA LEU A 172 -26.55 -10.52 -11.44
C LEU A 172 -26.51 -9.63 -12.69
N ASP A 173 -27.56 -8.87 -12.91
CA ASP A 173 -27.60 -7.84 -13.97
C ASP A 173 -26.90 -6.55 -13.50
N MET A 174 -25.75 -6.26 -14.09
CA MET A 174 -24.92 -5.11 -13.75
C MET A 174 -25.08 -3.94 -14.73
N ASN A 175 -26.10 -3.95 -15.59
CA ASN A 175 -26.26 -2.96 -16.66
C ASN A 175 -26.44 -1.51 -16.18
N ASN A 176 -26.90 -1.32 -14.94
CA ASN A 176 -27.17 0.00 -14.36
C ASN A 176 -26.19 0.41 -13.27
N LEU A 177 -24.94 -0.08 -13.35
CA LEU A 177 -23.91 0.21 -12.37
C LEU A 177 -23.51 1.69 -12.43
N LEU A 178 -23.60 2.38 -11.30
CA LEU A 178 -23.15 3.77 -11.10
C LEU A 178 -21.69 3.86 -10.67
N GLY A 179 -21.23 2.86 -9.93
CA GLY A 179 -19.88 2.79 -9.44
C GLY A 179 -19.66 1.55 -8.59
N ALA A 180 -18.41 1.23 -8.37
CA ALA A 180 -18.00 0.15 -7.51
C ALA A 180 -16.72 0.51 -6.76
N SER A 181 -16.48 -0.14 -5.64
CA SER A 181 -15.19 -0.13 -4.98
C SER A 181 -14.81 -1.55 -4.56
N LEU A 182 -13.51 -1.83 -4.58
CA LEU A 182 -12.93 -3.07 -4.09
C LEU A 182 -11.75 -2.70 -3.21
N ARG A 183 -11.71 -3.26 -2.01
CA ARG A 183 -10.62 -3.11 -1.06
C ARG A 183 -10.15 -4.47 -0.60
N ILE A 184 -8.86 -4.70 -0.74
CA ILE A 184 -8.16 -5.90 -0.29
C ILE A 184 -7.20 -5.45 0.79
N SER A 185 -7.30 -6.01 1.98
CA SER A 185 -6.42 -5.66 3.09
C SER A 185 -5.94 -6.89 3.84
N THR A 186 -4.71 -6.81 4.30
CA THR A 186 -4.05 -7.82 5.12
C THR A 186 -3.55 -7.16 6.39
N ASN A 187 -4.00 -7.66 7.53
CA ASN A 187 -3.51 -7.21 8.82
C ASN A 187 -2.26 -8.01 9.17
N ILE A 188 -1.16 -7.32 9.45
CA ILE A 188 0.13 -7.91 9.79
C ILE A 188 0.60 -7.46 11.17
N ASN A 189 1.25 -8.36 11.88
CA ASN A 189 1.84 -8.09 13.19
C ASN A 189 3.37 -8.23 13.10
N TRP A 190 4.07 -7.13 13.28
CA TRP A 190 5.53 -7.05 13.18
C TRP A 190 6.29 -7.53 14.43
N THR A 191 5.61 -7.71 15.55
CA THR A 191 6.22 -8.07 16.83
C THR A 191 5.80 -9.45 17.33
N ALA A 192 5.29 -10.31 16.44
CA ALA A 192 4.69 -11.59 16.77
C ALA A 192 5.62 -12.55 17.54
N PHE A 193 6.93 -12.42 17.34
CA PHE A 193 7.94 -13.32 17.93
C PHE A 193 8.87 -12.62 18.92
N GLU A 194 8.45 -11.49 19.47
CA GLU A 194 9.23 -10.78 20.48
C GLU A 194 9.29 -11.60 21.77
N THR A 195 10.52 -11.84 22.27
CA THR A 195 10.79 -12.54 23.52
C THR A 195 11.70 -11.71 24.41
N LEU A 196 11.84 -12.08 25.69
CA LEU A 196 12.77 -11.41 26.62
C LEU A 196 14.21 -11.38 26.12
N GLN A 197 14.63 -12.39 25.34
CA GLN A 197 15.97 -12.48 24.77
C GLN A 197 16.12 -11.77 23.42
N ASN A 198 15.03 -11.70 22.65
CA ASN A 198 14.98 -11.10 21.31
C ASN A 198 14.04 -9.89 21.26
N SER A 199 13.87 -9.20 22.39
CA SER A 199 13.06 -8.00 22.43
C SER A 199 13.69 -6.87 21.62
N LEU A 200 12.87 -6.11 20.94
CA LEU A 200 13.30 -4.92 20.23
C LEU A 200 13.80 -3.89 21.25
N SER A 201 15.06 -3.51 21.16
CA SER A 201 15.69 -2.57 22.09
C SER A 201 16.84 -1.82 21.45
N VAL A 202 16.94 -0.53 21.74
CA VAL A 202 18.07 0.33 21.33
C VAL A 202 19.41 -0.11 21.91
N THR A 203 19.42 -0.91 22.97
CA THR A 203 20.64 -1.30 23.68
C THR A 203 21.32 -2.54 23.11
N ASN A 204 20.66 -3.32 22.24
CA ASN A 204 21.18 -4.62 21.83
C ASN A 204 22.11 -4.59 20.61
N SER A 205 21.82 -3.82 19.59
CA SER A 205 22.69 -3.61 18.42
C SER A 205 22.11 -2.53 17.52
N SER A 206 22.87 -2.08 16.53
CA SER A 206 22.48 -0.96 15.65
C SER A 206 21.15 -1.12 14.91
N ASN A 207 20.58 -2.32 14.82
CA ASN A 207 19.30 -2.58 14.16
C ASN A 207 18.29 -3.33 15.06
N ALA A 208 18.63 -3.65 16.29
CA ALA A 208 17.76 -4.44 17.19
C ALA A 208 16.49 -3.69 17.61
N MET A 209 16.43 -2.37 17.43
CA MET A 209 15.24 -1.57 17.71
C MET A 209 14.17 -1.65 16.63
N PHE A 210 14.48 -2.16 15.44
CA PHE A 210 13.56 -2.26 14.32
C PHE A 210 12.96 -3.65 14.23
N PRO A 211 11.68 -3.77 13.79
CA PRO A 211 11.08 -5.06 13.54
C PRO A 211 11.85 -5.81 12.45
N SER A 212 11.92 -7.13 12.53
CA SER A 212 12.64 -7.96 11.55
C SER A 212 11.75 -8.93 10.80
N THR A 213 10.64 -9.33 11.42
CA THR A 213 9.71 -10.32 10.89
C THR A 213 8.28 -9.92 11.19
N TYR A 214 7.35 -10.48 10.45
CA TYR A 214 5.92 -10.28 10.68
C TYR A 214 5.14 -11.59 10.52
N THR A 215 3.94 -11.62 11.09
CA THR A 215 2.91 -12.63 10.83
C THR A 215 1.69 -11.99 10.21
N ILE A 216 0.97 -12.76 9.42
CA ILE A 216 -0.31 -12.34 8.86
C ILE A 216 -1.40 -12.82 9.83
N ASP A 217 -2.13 -11.86 10.41
CA ASP A 217 -3.19 -12.15 11.36
C ASP A 217 -4.54 -12.40 10.67
N SER A 218 -4.85 -11.61 9.65
CA SER A 218 -6.11 -11.72 8.91
C SER A 218 -6.03 -11.07 7.53
N ARG A 219 -6.89 -11.54 6.64
CA ARG A 219 -7.12 -10.96 5.32
C ARG A 219 -8.59 -10.64 5.15
N THR A 220 -8.87 -9.49 4.56
CA THR A 220 -10.23 -9.02 4.33
C THR A 220 -10.36 -8.51 2.91
N VAL A 221 -11.37 -8.99 2.21
CA VAL A 221 -11.80 -8.45 0.93
C VAL A 221 -13.17 -7.84 1.13
N SER A 222 -13.33 -6.58 0.78
CA SER A 222 -14.60 -5.85 0.89
C SER A 222 -14.84 -5.05 -0.38
N GLY A 223 -16.12 -4.79 -0.68
CA GLY A 223 -16.50 -4.02 -1.84
C GLY A 223 -17.87 -3.40 -1.68
N GLU A 224 -18.11 -2.38 -2.49
CA GLU A 224 -19.40 -1.70 -2.58
C GLU A 224 -19.80 -1.60 -4.04
N LEU A 225 -21.05 -1.88 -4.32
CA LEU A 225 -21.68 -1.72 -5.62
C LEU A 225 -22.80 -0.71 -5.52
N ARG A 226 -22.84 0.26 -6.42
CA ARG A 226 -23.90 1.25 -6.53
C ARG A 226 -24.55 1.13 -7.89
N GLN A 227 -25.85 0.88 -7.93
CA GLN A 227 -26.59 0.75 -9.17
C GLN A 227 -27.97 1.40 -9.09
N TYR A 228 -28.52 1.80 -10.22
CA TYR A 228 -29.92 2.19 -10.30
C TYR A 228 -30.81 0.95 -10.17
N GLN A 229 -31.85 1.06 -9.35
CA GLN A 229 -32.89 0.04 -9.29
C GLN A 229 -33.79 0.17 -10.52
N THR A 230 -34.03 -0.94 -11.18
CA THR A 230 -34.93 -1.06 -12.33
C THR A 230 -35.83 -2.29 -12.16
N ASP A 231 -36.90 -2.39 -12.95
CA ASP A 231 -37.79 -3.54 -12.91
C ASP A 231 -37.07 -4.86 -13.21
N ASN A 232 -35.96 -4.80 -13.91
CA ASN A 232 -35.15 -6.00 -14.25
C ASN A 232 -34.22 -6.46 -13.14
N ASN A 233 -33.87 -5.58 -12.18
CA ASN A 233 -32.91 -5.91 -11.12
C ASN A 233 -33.49 -5.85 -9.70
N ILE A 234 -34.81 -5.59 -9.58
CA ILE A 234 -35.47 -5.46 -8.27
C ILE A 234 -35.40 -6.75 -7.44
N THR A 235 -35.41 -7.89 -8.11
CA THR A 235 -35.33 -9.22 -7.47
C THR A 235 -33.95 -9.56 -6.98
N GLN A 236 -32.90 -8.83 -7.39
CA GLN A 236 -31.52 -9.08 -6.97
C GLN A 236 -31.32 -8.86 -5.46
N PHE A 237 -32.14 -8.00 -4.84
CA PHE A 237 -32.10 -7.84 -3.38
C PHE A 237 -32.52 -9.10 -2.63
N ASP A 238 -33.43 -9.86 -3.20
CA ASP A 238 -33.85 -11.16 -2.64
C ASP A 238 -32.71 -12.18 -2.76
N ASP A 239 -31.96 -12.15 -3.87
CA ASP A 239 -30.80 -13.00 -4.10
C ASP A 239 -29.67 -12.70 -3.12
N PHE A 240 -29.44 -11.44 -2.76
CA PHE A 240 -28.46 -11.06 -1.73
C PHE A 240 -28.80 -11.61 -0.35
N SER A 241 -30.08 -11.73 -0.04
CA SER A 241 -30.54 -12.26 1.25
C SER A 241 -30.46 -13.79 1.33
N THR A 242 -30.48 -14.48 0.19
CA THR A 242 -30.51 -15.94 0.10
C THR A 242 -29.18 -16.57 -0.28
N ASN A 243 -28.31 -15.85 -1.00
CA ASN A 243 -27.01 -16.33 -1.46
C ASN A 243 -25.88 -15.82 -0.56
N SER A 244 -25.33 -16.71 0.26
CA SER A 244 -24.20 -16.41 1.13
C SER A 244 -22.85 -16.31 0.39
N ASN A 245 -22.78 -16.66 -0.91
CA ASN A 245 -21.54 -16.70 -1.68
C ASN A 245 -21.71 -15.93 -2.99
N LEU A 246 -21.48 -14.60 -2.95
CA LEU A 246 -21.27 -13.80 -4.15
C LEU A 246 -19.83 -13.96 -4.60
N ILE A 247 -19.63 -14.56 -5.75
CA ILE A 247 -18.30 -14.72 -6.35
C ILE A 247 -18.15 -13.67 -7.44
N ILE A 248 -17.20 -12.74 -7.27
CA ILE A 248 -16.75 -11.87 -8.36
C ILE A 248 -15.93 -12.73 -9.31
N LYS A 249 -16.45 -13.03 -10.49
CA LYS A 249 -15.75 -13.87 -11.47
C LYS A 249 -14.71 -13.10 -12.27
N ALA A 250 -14.98 -11.87 -12.63
CA ALA A 250 -14.03 -11.03 -13.36
C ALA A 250 -14.36 -9.55 -13.22
N VAL A 251 -13.33 -8.72 -13.12
CA VAL A 251 -13.43 -7.28 -13.30
C VAL A 251 -12.56 -6.93 -14.50
N GLN A 252 -13.18 -6.56 -15.63
CA GLN A 252 -12.48 -6.03 -16.78
C GLN A 252 -12.48 -4.53 -16.72
N VAL A 253 -11.29 -3.93 -16.87
CA VAL A 253 -11.13 -2.49 -16.98
C VAL A 253 -10.54 -2.15 -18.34
N GLY A 254 -11.16 -1.21 -19.05
CA GLY A 254 -10.74 -0.78 -20.37
C GLY A 254 -11.80 -0.99 -21.44
N LYS A 255 -11.53 -0.53 -22.65
CA LYS A 255 -12.44 -0.69 -23.77
C LYS A 255 -12.46 -2.15 -24.22
N ALA A 256 -13.64 -2.76 -24.25
CA ALA A 256 -13.85 -4.11 -24.76
C ALA A 256 -13.69 -4.15 -26.29
N SER A 257 -12.54 -3.87 -26.83
CA SER A 257 -12.24 -4.11 -28.23
C SER A 257 -11.01 -4.98 -28.33
N SER A 258 -11.17 -6.17 -28.92
CA SER A 258 -10.14 -7.03 -29.54
C SER A 258 -8.76 -7.15 -28.89
N ASP A 259 -8.37 -6.30 -27.97
CA ASP A 259 -7.13 -6.32 -27.23
C ASP A 259 -7.41 -6.91 -25.86
N ASN A 260 -6.96 -8.12 -25.68
CA ASN A 260 -7.01 -8.95 -24.49
C ASN A 260 -7.04 -8.12 -23.20
N GLY A 261 -8.12 -8.25 -22.46
CA GLY A 261 -8.51 -7.48 -21.29
C GLY A 261 -7.37 -7.01 -20.41
N PHE A 262 -7.42 -5.74 -20.07
CA PHE A 262 -6.30 -5.07 -19.44
C PHE A 262 -6.02 -5.54 -18.02
N PHE A 263 -7.01 -5.94 -17.28
CA PHE A 263 -6.88 -6.57 -15.97
C PHE A 263 -8.02 -7.57 -15.78
N GLN A 264 -7.67 -8.80 -15.56
CA GLN A 264 -8.60 -9.89 -15.28
C GLN A 264 -8.29 -10.48 -13.92
#